data_80a3e33665e7d24cdedc0bd9140c170a
#
_entry.id   80a3e33665e7d24cdedc0bd9140c170a
#
_cell.length_a   1.000
_cell.length_b   1.000
_cell.length_c   1.000
_cell.angle_alpha   90.00
_cell.angle_beta   90.00
_cell.angle_gamma   90.00
#
_symmetry.space_group_name_H-M   'P 1'
#
loop_
_entity.id
_entity.type
_entity.pdbx_description
1 polymer ?
#
loop_
_entity_poly.entity_id
_entity_poly.type
_entity_poly.pdbx_seq_one_letter_code
_entity_poly.pdbx_strand_id
1 'polypeptide(L)'
;MAAIALFDATQKTIQIQARLIFYGSEATPEAGRAIVEEINRMYNEPKAEVTLAGKSYRVFFVIEYALLTTEEATQLIAQNDNFQNNFIRLEKENIVTRSFMGFGLGDNVGHWIVSDQLGQSTTAAHEFGHGMGLDHPTRLDYRGSGSPPPIMAPRGTLVDAQYQWEPSAKAGEVGGTMKPIHRRVTVEEIQQIVENITIRPDKTGYLGRLSNITFDEVGRHSTSMG
;
A
#
# COMPACT_ATOMS: atom_id res chain seq x y z
N MET A 1 3.93 1.98 -5.39
CA MET A 1 4.41 0.64 -5.78
C MET A 1 4.22 0.40 -7.25
N ALA A 2 5.06 -0.42 -7.80
CA ALA A 2 4.85 -0.92 -9.14
C ALA A 2 4.18 -2.30 -9.08
N ALA A 3 3.36 -2.61 -10.08
CA ALA A 3 2.71 -3.90 -10.22
C ALA A 3 2.46 -4.22 -11.68
N ILE A 4 2.23 -5.49 -11.97
CA ILE A 4 1.68 -5.93 -13.26
C ILE A 4 0.21 -6.33 -13.08
N ALA A 5 -0.60 -6.07 -14.10
CA ALA A 5 -2.00 -6.48 -14.16
C ALA A 5 -2.19 -7.45 -15.33
N LEU A 6 -2.63 -8.65 -15.03
CA LEU A 6 -2.92 -9.70 -16.00
C LEU A 6 -4.42 -9.75 -16.24
N PHE A 7 -4.82 -9.68 -17.51
CA PHE A 7 -6.22 -9.67 -17.92
C PHE A 7 -6.63 -11.04 -18.48
N ASP A 8 -7.64 -11.66 -17.89
CA ASP A 8 -8.33 -12.80 -18.46
C ASP A 8 -9.71 -12.38 -18.97
N ALA A 9 -9.82 -12.20 -20.28
CA ALA A 9 -11.08 -11.79 -20.92
C ALA A 9 -12.16 -12.88 -20.87
N THR A 10 -11.77 -14.16 -20.77
CA THR A 10 -12.69 -15.29 -20.72
C THR A 10 -13.33 -15.40 -19.34
N GLN A 11 -12.51 -15.30 -18.31
CA GLN A 11 -12.97 -15.34 -16.92
C GLN A 11 -13.43 -13.97 -16.39
N LYS A 12 -13.21 -12.92 -17.17
CA LYS A 12 -13.47 -11.51 -16.77
C LYS A 12 -12.79 -11.17 -15.45
N THR A 13 -11.49 -11.45 -15.37
CA THR A 13 -10.68 -11.15 -14.19
C THR A 13 -9.49 -10.25 -14.51
N ILE A 14 -9.10 -9.46 -13.53
CA ILE A 14 -7.84 -8.72 -13.50
C ILE A 14 -7.08 -9.20 -12.27
N GLN A 15 -5.89 -9.75 -12.47
CA GLN A 15 -4.99 -10.12 -11.39
C GLN A 15 -3.86 -9.10 -11.28
N ILE A 16 -3.80 -8.38 -10.15
CA ILE A 16 -2.74 -7.43 -9.84
C ILE A 16 -1.68 -8.15 -9.03
N GLN A 17 -0.45 -8.19 -9.56
CA GLN A 17 0.67 -8.90 -8.96
C GLN A 17 1.79 -7.95 -8.59
N ALA A 18 2.27 -8.03 -7.36
CA ALA A 18 3.43 -7.30 -6.88
C ALA A 18 4.27 -8.16 -5.93
N ARG A 19 5.56 -7.87 -5.84
CA ARG A 19 6.48 -8.46 -4.87
C ARG A 19 7.05 -7.37 -3.99
N LEU A 20 6.91 -7.50 -2.68
CA LEU A 20 7.53 -6.64 -1.69
C LEU A 20 8.88 -7.23 -1.30
N ILE A 21 9.95 -6.54 -1.61
CA ILE A 21 11.32 -6.92 -1.24
C ILE A 21 11.68 -6.13 0.00
N PHE A 22 11.68 -6.82 1.14
CA PHE A 22 12.02 -6.20 2.42
C PHE A 22 13.51 -6.30 2.69
N TYR A 23 14.08 -5.22 3.23
CA TYR A 23 15.45 -5.13 3.69
C TYR A 23 15.55 -4.16 4.88
N GLY A 24 16.69 -4.07 5.55
CA GLY A 24 16.86 -3.27 6.76
C GLY A 24 16.87 -4.11 8.03
N SER A 25 17.05 -3.46 9.19
CA SER A 25 17.31 -4.15 10.46
C SER A 25 16.12 -4.97 10.98
N GLU A 26 14.90 -4.58 10.62
CA GLU A 26 13.66 -5.23 11.05
C GLU A 26 13.03 -6.13 9.96
N ALA A 27 13.76 -6.37 8.86
CA ALA A 27 13.28 -7.24 7.77
C ALA A 27 13.44 -8.72 8.16
N THR A 28 12.40 -9.29 8.77
CA THR A 28 12.33 -10.70 9.18
C THR A 28 11.28 -11.47 8.38
N PRO A 29 11.38 -12.82 8.30
CA PRO A 29 10.35 -13.64 7.66
C PRO A 29 8.97 -13.45 8.27
N GLU A 30 8.88 -13.26 9.58
CA GLU A 30 7.65 -13.06 10.33
C GLU A 30 7.01 -11.71 9.97
N ALA A 31 7.80 -10.63 9.96
CA ALA A 31 7.33 -9.30 9.56
C ALA A 31 6.87 -9.29 8.10
N GLY A 32 7.67 -9.85 7.18
CA GLY A 32 7.33 -9.94 5.76
C GLY A 32 6.02 -10.69 5.54
N ARG A 33 5.85 -11.83 6.19
CA ARG A 33 4.63 -12.63 6.10
C ARG A 33 3.42 -11.87 6.63
N ALA A 34 3.48 -11.30 7.82
CA ALA A 34 2.38 -10.59 8.44
C ALA A 34 1.92 -9.38 7.59
N ILE A 35 2.87 -8.63 7.02
CA ILE A 35 2.61 -7.50 6.13
C ILE A 35 1.85 -7.95 4.87
N VAL A 36 2.36 -8.99 4.19
CA VAL A 36 1.76 -9.45 2.91
C VAL A 36 0.40 -10.10 3.14
N GLU A 37 0.23 -10.82 4.25
CA GLU A 37 -1.07 -11.39 4.64
C GLU A 37 -2.10 -10.30 4.90
N GLU A 38 -1.73 -9.21 5.60
CA GLU A 38 -2.62 -8.05 5.79
C GLU A 38 -3.03 -7.46 4.45
N ILE A 39 -2.08 -7.16 3.56
CA ILE A 39 -2.35 -6.53 2.27
C ILE A 39 -3.25 -7.44 1.41
N ASN A 40 -2.88 -8.71 1.23
CA ASN A 40 -3.67 -9.66 0.44
C ASN A 40 -5.10 -9.80 0.99
N ARG A 41 -5.25 -9.94 2.30
CA ARG A 41 -6.56 -10.04 2.93
C ARG A 41 -7.39 -8.78 2.67
N MET A 42 -6.85 -7.60 2.94
CA MET A 42 -7.59 -6.35 2.86
C MET A 42 -8.00 -5.98 1.43
N TYR A 43 -7.13 -6.16 0.45
CA TYR A 43 -7.43 -5.83 -0.94
C TYR A 43 -8.31 -6.88 -1.65
N ASN A 44 -8.40 -8.10 -1.14
CA ASN A 44 -9.30 -9.13 -1.66
C ASN A 44 -10.64 -9.24 -0.88
N GLU A 45 -10.74 -8.69 0.34
CA GLU A 45 -11.94 -8.71 1.16
C GLU A 45 -13.18 -8.10 0.46
N PRO A 46 -13.09 -6.97 -0.27
CA PRO A 46 -14.23 -6.38 -0.97
C PRO A 46 -14.79 -7.24 -2.11
N LYS A 47 -14.04 -8.24 -2.61
CA LYS A 47 -14.42 -9.03 -3.80
C LYS A 47 -14.84 -8.14 -4.97
N ALA A 48 -14.04 -7.10 -5.21
CA ALA A 48 -14.40 -5.99 -6.08
C ALA A 48 -14.69 -6.44 -7.52
N GLU A 49 -15.80 -5.94 -8.04
CA GLU A 49 -16.10 -5.91 -9.46
C GLU A 49 -15.99 -4.46 -9.94
N VAL A 50 -15.17 -4.23 -10.96
CA VAL A 50 -14.84 -2.91 -11.47
C VAL A 50 -15.14 -2.82 -12.96
N THR A 51 -15.31 -1.62 -13.47
CA THR A 51 -15.51 -1.37 -14.89
C THR A 51 -14.24 -0.83 -15.53
N LEU A 52 -13.75 -1.50 -16.58
CA LEU A 52 -12.64 -1.04 -17.41
C LEU A 52 -13.05 -1.11 -18.88
N ALA A 53 -12.96 0.02 -19.60
CA ALA A 53 -13.35 0.14 -21.00
C ALA A 53 -14.77 -0.42 -21.28
N GLY A 54 -15.71 -0.15 -20.39
CA GLY A 54 -17.13 -0.57 -20.52
C GLY A 54 -17.39 -2.05 -20.23
N LYS A 55 -16.41 -2.78 -19.71
CA LYS A 55 -16.55 -4.19 -19.33
C LYS A 55 -16.34 -4.35 -17.83
N SER A 56 -17.12 -5.26 -17.20
CA SER A 56 -16.96 -5.62 -15.80
C SER A 56 -15.89 -6.68 -15.63
N TYR A 57 -15.02 -6.52 -14.62
CA TYR A 57 -13.98 -7.46 -14.24
C TYR A 57 -13.98 -7.65 -12.73
N ARG A 58 -13.77 -8.88 -12.27
CA ARG A 58 -13.43 -9.17 -10.89
C ARG A 58 -11.94 -8.95 -10.68
N VAL A 59 -11.55 -8.24 -9.61
CA VAL A 59 -10.15 -7.92 -9.32
C VAL A 59 -9.62 -8.81 -8.21
N PHE A 60 -8.40 -9.33 -8.40
CA PHE A 60 -7.65 -10.10 -7.41
C PHE A 60 -6.26 -9.51 -7.22
N PHE A 61 -5.81 -9.45 -5.98
CA PHE A 61 -4.45 -9.06 -5.61
C PHE A 61 -3.66 -10.29 -5.18
N VAL A 62 -2.48 -10.46 -5.75
CA VAL A 62 -1.52 -11.52 -5.41
C VAL A 62 -0.20 -10.83 -5.07
N ILE A 63 0.02 -10.63 -3.78
CA ILE A 63 1.20 -9.96 -3.26
C ILE A 63 2.09 -10.99 -2.60
N GLU A 64 3.34 -11.05 -3.04
CA GLU A 64 4.38 -11.92 -2.50
C GLU A 64 5.45 -11.07 -1.79
N TYR A 65 6.33 -11.72 -1.03
CA TYR A 65 7.50 -11.04 -0.48
C TYR A 65 8.79 -11.83 -0.70
N ALA A 66 9.89 -11.09 -0.62
CA ALA A 66 11.24 -11.63 -0.53
C ALA A 66 12.03 -10.81 0.51
N LEU A 67 13.11 -11.39 1.00
CA LEU A 67 14.05 -10.72 1.89
C LEU A 67 15.40 -10.60 1.19
N LEU A 68 16.01 -9.44 1.31
CA LEU A 68 17.37 -9.18 0.84
C LEU A 68 18.18 -8.51 1.94
N THR A 69 19.49 -8.63 1.87
CA THR A 69 20.38 -7.75 2.62
C THR A 69 20.28 -6.33 2.08
N THR A 70 20.72 -5.35 2.86
CA THR A 70 20.73 -3.93 2.40
C THR A 70 21.59 -3.75 1.15
N GLU A 71 22.73 -4.46 1.06
CA GLU A 71 23.60 -4.42 -0.13
C GLU A 71 22.94 -4.99 -1.37
N GLU A 72 22.34 -6.18 -1.28
CA GLU A 72 21.62 -6.81 -2.38
C GLU A 72 20.44 -5.95 -2.86
N ALA A 73 19.66 -5.39 -1.92
CA ALA A 73 18.55 -4.51 -2.25
C ALA A 73 19.02 -3.24 -2.97
N THR A 74 20.10 -2.59 -2.49
CA THR A 74 20.67 -1.40 -3.12
C THR A 74 21.14 -1.66 -4.54
N GLN A 75 21.85 -2.78 -4.76
CA GLN A 75 22.29 -3.19 -6.10
C GLN A 75 21.11 -3.47 -7.03
N LEU A 76 20.08 -4.17 -6.52
CA LEU A 76 18.92 -4.50 -7.33
C LEU A 76 18.07 -3.25 -7.66
N ILE A 77 17.90 -2.31 -6.73
CA ILE A 77 17.21 -1.03 -6.97
C ILE A 77 17.84 -0.26 -8.13
N ALA A 78 19.18 -0.20 -8.17
CA ALA A 78 19.91 0.54 -9.19
C ALA A 78 19.70 0.01 -10.63
N GLN A 79 19.31 -1.26 -10.77
CA GLN A 79 19.19 -1.95 -12.06
C GLN A 79 17.77 -2.51 -12.30
N ASN A 80 16.80 -2.17 -11.45
CA ASN A 80 15.48 -2.77 -11.50
C ASN A 80 14.67 -2.28 -12.70
N ASP A 81 14.31 -3.18 -13.58
CA ASP A 81 13.38 -3.00 -14.69
C ASP A 81 12.07 -3.79 -14.53
N ASN A 82 11.95 -4.56 -13.45
CA ASN A 82 10.78 -5.39 -13.17
C ASN A 82 9.73 -4.60 -12.35
N PHE A 83 8.57 -4.34 -12.97
CA PHE A 83 7.44 -3.67 -12.35
C PHE A 83 6.79 -4.45 -11.20
N GLN A 84 7.09 -5.72 -11.01
CA GLN A 84 6.60 -6.45 -9.83
C GLN A 84 7.42 -6.12 -8.57
N ASN A 85 8.67 -5.67 -8.68
CA ASN A 85 9.55 -5.45 -7.56
C ASN A 85 9.32 -4.10 -6.87
N ASN A 86 9.08 -4.16 -5.57
CA ASN A 86 8.91 -3.00 -4.70
C ASN A 86 9.85 -3.16 -3.50
N PHE A 87 10.64 -2.15 -3.22
CA PHE A 87 11.70 -2.21 -2.23
C PHE A 87 11.32 -1.42 -0.99
N ILE A 88 11.10 -2.10 0.11
CA ILE A 88 10.65 -1.52 1.36
C ILE A 88 11.71 -1.75 2.43
N ARG A 89 12.32 -0.67 2.91
CA ARG A 89 13.19 -0.72 4.05
C ARG A 89 12.37 -0.81 5.33
N LEU A 90 12.62 -1.85 6.14
CA LEU A 90 11.98 -2.04 7.44
C LEU A 90 12.96 -1.68 8.56
N GLU A 91 12.58 -0.68 9.35
CA GLU A 91 13.37 -0.22 10.49
C GLU A 91 12.49 -0.04 11.73
N LYS A 92 13.10 0.10 12.89
CA LYS A 92 12.39 0.31 14.13
C LYS A 92 11.65 1.66 14.15
N GLU A 93 12.33 2.71 13.70
CA GLU A 93 11.85 4.09 13.67
C GLU A 93 12.56 4.89 12.57
N ASN A 94 12.10 6.08 12.27
CA ASN A 94 12.73 7.01 11.33
C ASN A 94 12.52 8.47 11.74
N ILE A 95 13.16 9.40 11.01
CA ILE A 95 13.11 10.84 11.33
C ILE A 95 11.73 11.47 11.14
N VAL A 96 10.84 10.86 10.33
CA VAL A 96 9.46 11.36 10.12
C VAL A 96 8.44 10.67 11.02
N THR A 97 8.88 9.73 11.87
CA THR A 97 8.08 9.01 12.87
C THR A 97 6.85 8.29 12.31
N ARG A 98 6.92 7.84 11.07
CA ARG A 98 5.86 7.08 10.38
C ARG A 98 6.41 6.31 9.18
N SER A 99 5.68 5.28 8.77
CA SER A 99 5.88 4.62 7.48
C SER A 99 5.53 5.57 6.34
N PHE A 100 6.22 5.42 5.20
CA PHE A 100 5.92 6.19 3.99
C PHE A 100 6.38 5.46 2.72
N MET A 101 5.72 5.79 1.60
CA MET A 101 6.18 5.43 0.26
C MET A 101 6.94 6.60 -0.37
N GLY A 102 7.96 6.30 -1.13
CA GLY A 102 8.86 7.14 -1.95
C GLY A 102 8.63 8.64 -2.01
N PHE A 103 8.81 9.22 -3.21
CA PHE A 103 8.66 10.67 -3.47
C PHE A 103 7.35 11.01 -4.19
N GLY A 104 6.30 10.27 -3.96
CA GLY A 104 4.97 10.50 -4.50
C GLY A 104 4.24 9.22 -4.83
N LEU A 105 3.02 9.38 -5.29
CA LEU A 105 2.13 8.26 -5.59
C LEU A 105 2.70 7.35 -6.67
N GLY A 106 2.53 6.07 -6.49
CA GLY A 106 2.96 5.06 -7.45
C GLY A 106 4.46 4.69 -7.40
N ASP A 107 5.24 5.23 -6.45
CA ASP A 107 6.66 4.91 -6.33
C ASP A 107 6.87 3.48 -5.80
N ASN A 108 7.89 2.76 -6.30
CA ASN A 108 8.18 1.38 -5.91
C ASN A 108 9.20 1.23 -4.78
N VAL A 109 9.55 2.30 -4.10
CA VAL A 109 10.43 2.30 -2.94
C VAL A 109 9.70 2.89 -1.73
N GLY A 110 10.05 2.45 -0.53
CA GLY A 110 9.44 2.95 0.71
C GLY A 110 10.31 2.69 1.93
N HIS A 111 9.99 3.39 3.02
CA HIS A 111 10.61 3.20 4.32
C HIS A 111 9.50 3.05 5.36
N TRP A 112 9.37 1.87 5.94
CA TRP A 112 8.32 1.53 6.89
C TRP A 112 8.91 1.23 8.26
N ILE A 113 8.19 1.57 9.32
CA ILE A 113 8.64 1.37 10.70
C ILE A 113 7.74 0.37 11.43
N VAL A 114 8.36 -0.56 12.15
CA VAL A 114 7.60 -1.62 12.85
C VAL A 114 6.79 -1.08 14.02
N SER A 115 7.14 0.10 14.56
CA SER A 115 6.34 0.79 15.58
C SER A 115 4.93 1.18 15.09
N ASP A 116 4.69 1.22 13.77
CA ASP A 116 3.36 1.37 13.18
C ASP A 116 2.50 0.09 13.21
N GLN A 117 2.99 -0.98 13.90
CA GLN A 117 2.29 -2.27 14.03
C GLN A 117 1.93 -2.88 12.67
N LEU A 118 2.88 -2.90 11.74
CA LEU A 118 2.71 -3.45 10.40
C LEU A 118 2.19 -4.89 10.44
N GLY A 119 1.26 -5.21 9.54
CA GLY A 119 0.57 -6.49 9.51
C GLY A 119 -0.61 -6.61 10.50
N GLN A 120 -0.87 -5.60 11.34
CA GLN A 120 -1.94 -5.60 12.33
C GLN A 120 -2.77 -4.31 12.37
N SER A 121 -2.20 -3.18 11.94
CA SER A 121 -2.79 -1.84 12.10
C SER A 121 -3.45 -1.30 10.85
N THR A 122 -3.46 -2.03 9.74
CA THR A 122 -3.82 -1.58 8.39
C THR A 122 -2.84 -0.55 7.77
N THR A 123 -1.76 -0.21 8.47
CA THR A 123 -0.80 0.76 7.93
C THR A 123 -0.07 0.21 6.70
N ALA A 124 0.30 -1.07 6.69
CA ALA A 124 0.92 -1.69 5.52
C ALA A 124 0.00 -1.64 4.28
N ALA A 125 -1.29 -1.94 4.46
CA ALA A 125 -2.27 -1.85 3.37
C ALA A 125 -2.51 -0.40 2.92
N HIS A 126 -2.46 0.59 3.82
CA HIS A 126 -2.54 2.01 3.52
C HIS A 126 -1.34 2.48 2.66
N GLU A 127 -0.12 2.17 3.09
CA GLU A 127 1.10 2.50 2.35
C GLU A 127 1.15 1.78 0.99
N PHE A 128 0.65 0.53 0.93
CA PHE A 128 0.47 -0.17 -0.34
C PHE A 128 -0.47 0.61 -1.28
N GLY A 129 -1.54 1.20 -0.77
CA GLY A 129 -2.45 2.06 -1.53
C GLY A 129 -1.75 3.26 -2.17
N HIS A 130 -0.92 3.99 -1.40
CA HIS A 130 -0.09 5.07 -1.96
C HIS A 130 0.81 4.58 -3.09
N GLY A 131 1.41 3.41 -2.91
CA GLY A 131 2.19 2.76 -3.95
C GLY A 131 1.38 2.40 -5.20
N MET A 132 0.11 2.03 -5.06
CA MET A 132 -0.81 1.79 -6.19
C MET A 132 -1.38 3.08 -6.81
N GLY A 133 -0.95 4.25 -6.35
CA GLY A 133 -1.35 5.55 -6.88
C GLY A 133 -2.57 6.17 -6.19
N LEU A 134 -3.01 5.63 -5.06
CA LEU A 134 -4.09 6.22 -4.29
C LEU A 134 -3.60 7.38 -3.42
N ASP A 135 -4.31 8.48 -3.44
CA ASP A 135 -4.10 9.62 -2.55
C ASP A 135 -5.05 9.57 -1.35
N HIS A 136 -4.77 10.41 -0.35
CA HIS A 136 -5.70 10.59 0.75
C HIS A 136 -7.00 11.20 0.24
N PRO A 137 -8.18 10.77 0.75
CA PRO A 137 -9.43 11.39 0.39
C PRO A 137 -9.48 12.84 0.89
N THR A 138 -10.10 13.70 0.10
CA THR A 138 -10.35 15.10 0.50
C THR A 138 -11.36 15.21 1.66
N ARG A 139 -12.24 14.22 1.77
CA ARG A 139 -13.18 14.10 2.90
C ARG A 139 -12.45 13.53 4.11
N LEU A 140 -12.44 14.28 5.22
CA LEU A 140 -11.82 13.89 6.48
C LEU A 140 -12.84 13.68 7.62
N ASP A 141 -14.14 13.71 7.32
CA ASP A 141 -15.22 13.48 8.28
C ASP A 141 -16.19 12.43 7.76
N TYR A 142 -16.12 11.24 8.36
CA TYR A 142 -16.96 10.08 8.04
C TYR A 142 -18.02 9.79 9.11
N ARG A 143 -18.24 10.71 10.06
CA ARG A 143 -19.28 10.55 11.08
C ARG A 143 -20.66 10.48 10.41
N GLY A 144 -21.50 9.59 10.94
CA GLY A 144 -22.83 9.32 10.41
C GLY A 144 -22.85 8.48 9.13
N SER A 145 -21.70 7.96 8.68
CA SER A 145 -21.65 7.05 7.52
C SER A 145 -22.15 5.65 7.86
N GLY A 146 -22.06 5.24 9.13
CA GLY A 146 -22.34 3.89 9.58
C GLY A 146 -21.35 2.83 9.07
N SER A 147 -20.37 3.22 8.25
CA SER A 147 -19.39 2.35 7.64
C SER A 147 -17.98 2.64 8.13
N PRO A 148 -17.07 1.65 8.13
CA PRO A 148 -15.66 1.87 8.41
C PRO A 148 -15.05 2.92 7.47
N PRO A 149 -14.01 3.65 7.90
CA PRO A 149 -13.28 4.58 7.05
C PRO A 149 -12.53 3.84 5.94
N PRO A 150 -12.36 4.45 4.75
CA PRO A 150 -11.62 3.84 3.64
C PRO A 150 -10.15 3.62 4.01
N ILE A 151 -9.46 2.73 3.25
CA ILE A 151 -8.06 2.40 3.54
C ILE A 151 -7.16 3.63 3.47
N MET A 152 -7.45 4.55 2.57
CA MET A 152 -6.65 5.77 2.39
C MET A 152 -7.00 6.90 3.37
N ALA A 153 -7.93 6.70 4.32
CA ALA A 153 -8.19 7.69 5.35
C ALA A 153 -6.95 7.98 6.20
N PRO A 154 -6.45 9.24 6.26
CA PRO A 154 -5.27 9.59 7.05
C PRO A 154 -5.56 9.55 8.55
N ARG A 155 -4.50 9.52 9.37
CA ARG A 155 -4.61 9.72 10.82
C ARG A 155 -5.29 11.08 11.09
N GLY A 156 -6.11 11.14 12.14
CA GLY A 156 -6.87 12.36 12.47
C GLY A 156 -8.24 12.46 11.79
N THR A 157 -8.59 11.54 10.89
CA THR A 157 -9.93 11.44 10.30
C THR A 157 -11.00 11.29 11.39
N LEU A 158 -12.10 12.06 11.27
CA LEU A 158 -13.25 11.96 12.15
C LEU A 158 -14.16 10.81 11.70
N VAL A 159 -14.57 10.00 12.65
CA VAL A 159 -15.36 8.78 12.41
C VAL A 159 -16.42 8.61 13.49
N ASP A 160 -17.37 7.70 13.26
CA ASP A 160 -18.31 7.27 14.28
C ASP A 160 -17.57 6.66 15.49
N ALA A 161 -18.15 6.76 16.68
CA ALA A 161 -17.52 6.42 17.95
C ALA A 161 -16.90 5.01 17.99
N GLN A 162 -17.53 4.02 17.36
CA GLN A 162 -17.01 2.65 17.31
C GLN A 162 -15.70 2.48 16.53
N TYR A 163 -15.30 3.48 15.73
CA TYR A 163 -14.07 3.47 14.93
C TYR A 163 -12.98 4.37 15.50
N GLN A 164 -13.23 5.03 16.64
CA GLN A 164 -12.27 5.87 17.33
C GLN A 164 -11.29 5.06 18.18
N TRP A 165 -10.18 5.71 18.58
CA TRP A 165 -9.29 5.17 19.60
C TRP A 165 -10.01 4.94 20.92
N GLU A 166 -10.79 5.96 21.36
CA GLU A 166 -11.60 5.98 22.55
C GLU A 166 -13.05 6.30 22.17
N PRO A 167 -13.96 5.33 22.16
CA PRO A 167 -15.34 5.53 21.73
C PRO A 167 -16.11 6.60 22.53
N SER A 168 -15.69 6.88 23.77
CA SER A 168 -16.30 7.89 24.65
C SER A 168 -15.75 9.29 24.45
N ALA A 169 -14.64 9.44 23.69
CA ALA A 169 -14.04 10.75 23.45
C ALA A 169 -14.88 11.55 22.44
N LYS A 170 -14.88 12.88 22.61
CA LYS A 170 -15.49 13.73 21.58
C LYS A 170 -14.66 13.73 20.31
N ALA A 171 -15.36 13.74 19.18
CA ALA A 171 -14.71 13.76 17.89
C ALA A 171 -13.76 14.94 17.75
N GLY A 172 -12.51 14.65 17.34
CA GLY A 172 -11.43 15.64 17.20
C GLY A 172 -10.61 15.91 18.45
N GLU A 173 -11.05 15.47 19.63
CA GLU A 173 -10.24 15.51 20.86
C GLU A 173 -9.27 14.31 20.93
N VAL A 174 -8.42 14.28 21.94
CA VAL A 174 -7.51 13.14 22.19
C VAL A 174 -8.32 11.87 22.35
N GLY A 175 -8.01 10.84 21.55
CA GLY A 175 -8.78 9.60 21.48
C GLY A 175 -10.01 9.64 20.55
N GLY A 176 -10.51 10.83 20.19
CA GLY A 176 -11.73 11.04 19.39
C GLY A 176 -11.52 11.06 17.87
N THR A 177 -10.45 10.45 17.38
CA THR A 177 -10.16 10.28 15.96
C THR A 177 -10.04 8.82 15.59
N MET A 178 -10.02 8.53 14.31
CA MET A 178 -9.94 7.18 13.76
C MET A 178 -8.78 6.36 14.33
N LYS A 179 -9.09 5.16 14.82
CA LYS A 179 -8.09 4.13 15.09
C LYS A 179 -7.79 3.37 13.79
N PRO A 180 -6.53 3.31 13.32
CA PRO A 180 -6.18 2.79 12.01
C PRO A 180 -6.69 1.38 11.70
N ILE A 181 -6.77 0.49 12.68
CA ILE A 181 -7.24 -0.90 12.52
C ILE A 181 -8.66 -1.01 11.93
N HIS A 182 -9.43 0.06 11.98
CA HIS A 182 -10.80 0.08 11.47
C HIS A 182 -10.90 0.42 9.97
N ARG A 183 -9.81 0.85 9.34
CA ARG A 183 -9.80 1.10 7.89
C ARG A 183 -10.19 -0.16 7.10
N ARG A 184 -10.86 0.05 5.97
CA ARG A 184 -11.18 -1.02 5.01
C ARG A 184 -10.92 -0.54 3.60
N VAL A 185 -10.43 -1.44 2.77
CA VAL A 185 -10.35 -1.19 1.33
C VAL A 185 -11.76 -1.16 0.77
N THR A 186 -12.06 -0.18 -0.07
CA THR A 186 -13.36 -0.03 -0.72
C THR A 186 -13.31 -0.44 -2.19
N VAL A 187 -14.46 -0.72 -2.78
CA VAL A 187 -14.55 -1.03 -4.22
C VAL A 187 -14.14 0.19 -5.05
N GLU A 188 -14.45 1.39 -4.60
CA GLU A 188 -14.07 2.65 -5.24
C GLU A 188 -12.57 2.85 -5.28
N GLU A 189 -11.85 2.51 -4.21
CA GLU A 189 -10.38 2.56 -4.18
C GLU A 189 -9.78 1.53 -5.15
N ILE A 190 -10.34 0.32 -5.24
CA ILE A 190 -9.91 -0.67 -6.23
C ILE A 190 -10.22 -0.22 -7.66
N GLN A 191 -11.37 0.43 -7.90
CA GLN A 191 -11.70 1.03 -9.19
C GLN A 191 -10.65 2.08 -9.60
N GLN A 192 -10.25 2.96 -8.69
CA GLN A 192 -9.20 3.96 -8.93
C GLN A 192 -7.85 3.30 -9.27
N ILE A 193 -7.46 2.22 -8.57
CA ILE A 193 -6.25 1.46 -8.90
C ILE A 193 -6.32 0.94 -10.33
N VAL A 194 -7.45 0.36 -10.73
CA VAL A 194 -7.62 -0.21 -12.07
C VAL A 194 -7.61 0.88 -13.16
N GLU A 195 -8.13 2.06 -12.88
CA GLU A 195 -8.07 3.23 -13.79
C GLU A 195 -6.64 3.74 -14.01
N ASN A 196 -5.73 3.53 -13.05
CA ASN A 196 -4.32 3.88 -13.16
C ASN A 196 -3.50 2.87 -14.01
N ILE A 197 -4.10 1.75 -14.46
CA ILE A 197 -3.39 0.73 -15.26
C ILE A 197 -3.08 1.27 -16.66
N THR A 198 -1.81 1.28 -17.00
CA THR A 198 -1.35 1.52 -18.37
C THR A 198 -1.22 0.20 -19.12
N ILE A 199 -2.04 -0.01 -20.14
CA ILE A 199 -2.04 -1.24 -20.93
C ILE A 199 -1.04 -1.10 -22.09
N ARG A 200 -0.12 -2.05 -22.22
CA ARG A 200 0.86 -2.14 -23.32
C ARG A 200 0.34 -3.01 -24.47
N PRO A 201 0.99 -2.97 -25.67
CA PRO A 201 0.58 -3.77 -26.84
C PRO A 201 0.52 -5.30 -26.61
N ASP A 202 1.31 -5.83 -25.66
CA ASP A 202 1.30 -7.24 -25.25
C ASP A 202 0.10 -7.60 -24.36
N LYS A 203 -0.80 -6.65 -24.12
CA LYS A 203 -1.97 -6.75 -23.24
C LYS A 203 -1.64 -6.91 -21.75
N THR A 204 -0.41 -6.71 -21.35
CA THR A 204 -0.03 -6.61 -19.94
C THR A 204 -0.29 -5.19 -19.45
N GLY A 205 -0.93 -5.07 -18.30
CA GLY A 205 -1.11 -3.80 -17.61
C GLY A 205 0.07 -3.51 -16.67
N TYR A 206 0.40 -2.24 -16.53
CA TYR A 206 1.46 -1.77 -15.62
C TYR A 206 0.92 -0.69 -14.71
N LEU A 207 1.27 -0.77 -13.44
CA LEU A 207 0.95 0.20 -12.41
C LEU A 207 2.24 0.80 -11.84
N GLY A 208 2.14 2.05 -11.41
CA GLY A 208 3.21 2.72 -10.70
C GLY A 208 4.42 3.07 -11.57
N ARG A 209 5.52 3.34 -10.90
CA ARG A 209 6.79 3.73 -11.53
C ARG A 209 7.98 3.09 -10.81
N LEU A 210 9.06 2.89 -11.54
CA LEU A 210 10.32 2.40 -11.00
C LEU A 210 11.18 3.60 -10.57
N SER A 211 11.83 3.47 -9.43
CA SER A 211 12.73 4.44 -8.83
C SER A 211 14.08 3.79 -8.52
N ASN A 212 15.15 4.55 -8.63
CA ASN A 212 16.50 4.16 -8.21
C ASN A 212 16.91 4.79 -6.87
N ILE A 213 15.92 5.24 -6.09
CA ILE A 213 16.14 5.86 -4.79
C ILE A 213 16.30 4.77 -3.73
N THR A 214 17.24 4.95 -2.83
CA THR A 214 17.42 4.13 -1.64
C THR A 214 17.21 4.96 -0.37
N PHE A 215 16.82 4.32 0.73
CA PHE A 215 16.70 4.96 2.03
C PHE A 215 17.76 4.40 2.98
N ASP A 216 18.36 5.26 3.81
CA ASP A 216 19.18 4.84 4.95
C ASP A 216 18.31 4.37 6.13
N GLU A 217 18.94 3.96 7.23
CA GLU A 217 18.27 3.44 8.43
C GLU A 217 17.32 4.42 9.12
N VAL A 218 17.50 5.72 8.90
CA VAL A 218 16.65 6.77 9.47
C VAL A 218 15.68 7.38 8.47
N GLY A 219 15.59 6.82 7.25
CA GLY A 219 14.66 7.25 6.22
C GLY A 219 15.12 8.44 5.38
N ARG A 220 16.42 8.81 5.42
CA ARG A 220 16.98 9.75 4.46
C ARG A 220 17.23 9.05 3.14
N HIS A 221 17.03 9.76 2.05
CA HIS A 221 17.21 9.20 0.72
C HIS A 221 18.57 9.51 0.11
N SER A 222 19.02 8.62 -0.75
CA SER A 222 20.08 8.85 -1.71
C SER A 222 19.68 8.26 -3.06
N THR A 223 20.13 8.89 -4.15
CA THR A 223 20.06 8.25 -5.47
C THR A 223 21.29 7.39 -5.64
N SER A 224 21.10 6.11 -5.97
CA SER A 224 22.23 5.29 -6.43
C SER A 224 22.76 5.92 -7.71
N MET A 225 23.98 6.47 -7.66
CA MET A 225 24.67 6.85 -8.87
C MET A 225 25.02 5.56 -9.60
N GLY A 226 24.39 5.36 -10.77
CA GLY A 226 24.73 4.29 -11.70
C GLY A 226 26.12 4.47 -12.30
#